data_7a97b55ed3edca9cdb5ee276655c1757
#
_entry.id   7a97b55ed3edca9cdb5ee276655c1757
#
_cell.length_a   1.000
_cell.length_b   1.000
_cell.length_c   1.000
_cell.angle_alpha   90.00
_cell.angle_beta   90.00
_cell.angle_gamma   90.00
#
_symmetry.space_group_name_H-M   'P 1'
#
loop_
_entity.id
_entity.type
_entity.pdbx_description
1 polymer ?
#
loop_
_entity_poly.entity_id
_entity_poly.type
_entity_poly.pdbx_seq_one_letter_code
_entity_poly.pdbx_strand_id
1 'polypeptide(L)'
;MSRPIIGITSELEAARWGDWIREAVVSPVSYTRAVERAGAVPVVLPPVPPGSVRALVTGFGGLVFTGGRDIDPGLYDQERLDDTDPPDYRRDRFELALMRAAIEAGLP
;
A
#
# COMPACT_ATOMS: atom_id res chain seq x y z
N MET A 1 7.44 -8.34 25.15
CA MET A 1 6.29 -7.86 24.36
C MET A 1 6.67 -7.80 22.90
N SER A 2 5.81 -8.28 22.07
CA SER A 2 6.03 -8.20 20.63
C SER A 2 5.74 -6.78 20.14
N ARG A 3 6.50 -6.35 19.13
CA ARG A 3 6.26 -5.06 18.49
C ARG A 3 5.14 -5.20 17.48
N PRO A 4 4.29 -4.19 17.30
CA PRO A 4 3.28 -4.24 16.27
C PRO A 4 3.92 -4.19 14.88
N ILE A 5 3.28 -4.88 13.95
CA ILE A 5 3.69 -4.84 12.55
C ILE A 5 2.84 -3.78 11.85
N ILE A 6 3.49 -2.83 11.22
CA ILE A 6 2.83 -1.72 10.54
C ILE A 6 3.03 -1.85 9.03
N GLY A 7 1.95 -1.93 8.30
CA GLY A 7 1.98 -1.95 6.85
C GLY A 7 2.09 -0.54 6.29
N ILE A 8 2.96 -0.36 5.31
CA ILE A 8 3.21 0.93 4.65
C ILE A 8 2.86 0.77 3.18
N THR A 9 1.93 1.56 2.68
CA THR A 9 1.59 1.50 1.25
C THR A 9 2.74 2.03 0.41
N SER A 10 2.78 1.61 -0.84
CA SER A 10 3.88 1.91 -1.74
C SER A 10 3.37 2.29 -3.12
N GLU A 11 4.29 2.67 -4.00
CA GLU A 11 3.98 3.02 -5.37
C GLU A 11 4.54 2.01 -6.35
N LEU A 12 3.89 1.92 -7.50
CA LEU A 12 4.42 1.20 -8.65
C LEU A 12 4.99 2.23 -9.60
N GLU A 13 6.28 2.13 -9.88
CA GLU A 13 6.96 3.05 -10.76
C GLU A 13 8.03 2.33 -11.57
N ALA A 14 8.35 2.89 -12.73
CA ALA A 14 9.52 2.44 -13.47
C ALA A 14 10.76 2.88 -12.69
N ALA A 15 11.57 1.94 -12.30
CA ALA A 15 12.80 2.20 -11.56
C ALA A 15 14.00 1.67 -12.34
N ARG A 16 15.10 2.39 -12.22
CA ARG A 16 16.35 2.00 -12.87
C ARG A 16 17.35 1.51 -11.84
N TRP A 17 17.92 0.33 -12.11
CA TRP A 17 19.12 -0.08 -11.42
C TRP A 17 19.96 -0.96 -12.35
N GLY A 18 21.24 -0.65 -12.40
CA GLY A 18 22.12 -1.24 -13.40
C GLY A 18 21.66 -0.83 -14.80
N ASP A 19 21.57 -1.81 -15.69
CA ASP A 19 21.15 -1.60 -17.08
C ASP A 19 19.64 -1.77 -17.27
N TRP A 20 18.91 -1.95 -16.19
CA TRP A 20 17.49 -2.23 -16.24
C TRP A 20 16.63 -1.03 -15.93
N ILE A 21 15.49 -0.95 -16.64
CA ILE A 21 14.37 -0.09 -16.27
C ILE A 21 13.17 -1.01 -16.20
N ARG A 22 12.61 -1.19 -15.02
CA ARG A 22 11.47 -2.10 -14.79
C ARG A 22 10.47 -1.50 -13.84
N GLU A 23 9.22 -1.93 -13.97
CA GLU A 23 8.22 -1.60 -12.96
C GLU A 23 8.66 -2.18 -11.62
N ALA A 24 8.60 -1.36 -10.60
CA ALA A 24 9.06 -1.75 -9.27
C ALA A 24 8.12 -1.22 -8.20
N VAL A 25 8.12 -1.90 -7.07
CA VAL A 25 7.45 -1.43 -5.86
C VAL A 25 8.43 -0.48 -5.17
N VAL A 26 8.04 0.77 -5.00
CA VAL A 26 8.91 1.83 -4.48
C VAL A 26 8.29 2.46 -3.24
N SER A 27 9.10 2.55 -2.19
CA SER A 27 8.71 3.23 -0.97
C SER A 27 9.90 4.02 -0.45
N PRO A 28 9.75 5.33 -0.20
CA PRO A 28 10.84 6.09 0.39
C PRO A 28 11.23 5.51 1.74
N VAL A 29 12.52 5.36 1.97
CA VAL A 29 13.03 4.74 3.19
C VAL A 29 12.70 5.56 4.45
N SER A 30 12.37 6.84 4.28
CA SER A 30 11.98 7.70 5.40
C SER A 30 10.75 7.18 6.13
N TYR A 31 9.79 6.57 5.41
CA TYR A 31 8.61 5.97 6.04
C TYR A 31 9.00 4.75 6.87
N THR A 32 9.84 3.89 6.31
CA THR A 32 10.35 2.72 7.02
C THR A 32 11.04 3.12 8.31
N ARG A 33 11.91 4.12 8.23
CA ARG A 33 12.65 4.61 9.41
C ARG A 33 11.74 5.24 10.45
N ALA A 34 10.72 5.97 10.02
CA ALA A 34 9.77 6.58 10.94
C ALA A 34 9.03 5.52 11.76
N VAL A 35 8.59 4.45 11.12
CA VAL A 35 7.93 3.33 11.81
C VAL A 35 8.88 2.66 12.78
N GLU A 36 10.12 2.44 12.40
CA GLU A 36 11.13 1.85 13.27
C GLU A 36 11.40 2.72 14.50
N ARG A 37 11.51 4.03 14.33
CA ARG A 37 11.71 4.96 15.45
C ARG A 37 10.54 4.95 16.42
N ALA A 38 9.35 4.68 15.93
CA ALA A 38 8.16 4.58 16.78
C ALA A 38 8.10 3.25 17.55
N GLY A 39 9.04 2.34 17.32
CA GLY A 39 9.10 1.07 18.03
C GLY A 39 8.31 -0.04 17.37
N ALA A 40 7.91 0.12 16.12
CA ALA A 40 7.15 -0.88 15.37
C ALA A 40 8.00 -1.53 14.28
N VAL A 41 7.48 -2.59 13.70
CA VAL A 41 8.13 -3.31 12.61
C VAL A 41 7.49 -2.88 11.29
N PRO A 42 8.26 -2.26 10.38
CA PRO A 42 7.70 -1.82 9.09
C PRO A 42 7.64 -2.96 8.08
N VAL A 43 6.54 -3.01 7.34
CA VAL A 43 6.39 -3.91 6.21
C VAL A 43 5.84 -3.11 5.04
N VAL A 44 6.55 -3.09 3.93
CA VAL A 44 6.11 -2.38 2.72
C VAL A 44 5.12 -3.25 1.97
N LEU A 45 3.95 -2.70 1.69
CA LEU A 45 2.88 -3.41 1.01
C LEU A 45 2.85 -3.02 -0.47
N PRO A 46 3.00 -4.00 -1.38
CA PRO A 46 2.79 -3.71 -2.79
C PRO A 46 1.30 -3.50 -3.07
N PRO A 47 0.95 -2.69 -4.08
CA PRO A 47 -0.43 -2.65 -4.55
C PRO A 47 -0.83 -4.03 -5.08
N VAL A 48 -1.82 -4.65 -4.44
CA VAL A 48 -2.32 -5.97 -4.81
C VAL A 48 -3.80 -5.88 -5.14
N PRO A 49 -4.39 -6.91 -5.75
CA PRO A 49 -5.82 -6.88 -6.06
C PRO A 49 -6.67 -6.61 -4.81
N PRO A 50 -7.75 -5.84 -4.94
CA PRO A 50 -8.59 -5.48 -3.78
C PRO A 50 -9.11 -6.66 -2.97
N GLY A 51 -9.25 -7.84 -3.57
CA GLY A 51 -9.69 -9.03 -2.86
C GLY A 51 -8.74 -9.53 -1.78
N SER A 52 -7.49 -9.04 -1.77
CA SER A 52 -6.47 -9.47 -0.81
C SER A 52 -6.48 -8.66 0.49
N VAL A 53 -7.23 -7.54 0.56
CA VAL A 53 -7.09 -6.59 1.68
C VAL A 53 -7.51 -7.14 3.03
N ARG A 54 -8.47 -8.06 3.07
CA ARG A 54 -8.88 -8.66 4.35
C ARG A 54 -7.77 -9.43 5.02
N ALA A 55 -7.01 -10.19 4.22
CA ALA A 55 -5.88 -10.93 4.75
C ALA A 55 -4.82 -9.99 5.30
N LEU A 56 -4.62 -8.85 4.64
CA LEU A 56 -3.65 -7.86 5.09
C LEU A 56 -4.05 -7.24 6.43
N VAL A 57 -5.28 -6.78 6.57
CA VAL A 57 -5.68 -6.08 7.80
C VAL A 57 -5.68 -6.97 9.02
N THR A 58 -5.84 -8.29 8.87
CA THR A 58 -5.79 -9.21 10.00
C THR A 58 -4.38 -9.43 10.53
N GLY A 59 -3.36 -9.13 9.71
CA GLY A 59 -1.96 -9.38 10.07
C GLY A 59 -1.23 -8.18 10.65
N PHE A 60 -1.84 -7.00 10.65
CA PHE A 60 -1.13 -5.78 11.04
C PHE A 60 -1.74 -5.11 12.27
N GLY A 61 -0.88 -4.43 13.03
CA GLY A 61 -1.31 -3.60 14.15
C GLY A 61 -1.70 -2.18 13.72
N GLY A 62 -1.39 -1.80 12.49
CA GLY A 62 -1.75 -0.51 11.94
C GLY A 62 -1.25 -0.36 10.52
N LEU A 63 -1.65 0.71 9.87
CA LEU A 63 -1.30 0.98 8.48
C LEU A 63 -0.88 2.44 8.33
N VAL A 64 0.07 2.67 7.43
CA VAL A 64 0.47 4.00 7.01
C VAL A 64 0.17 4.11 5.52
N PHE A 65 -0.66 5.08 5.17
CA PHE A 65 -0.93 5.40 3.77
C PHE A 65 0.00 6.53 3.37
N THR A 66 0.93 6.23 2.47
CA THR A 66 1.94 7.21 2.10
C THR A 66 1.37 8.26 1.16
N GLY A 67 1.98 9.43 1.17
CA GLY A 67 1.60 10.52 0.27
C GLY A 67 1.81 10.13 -1.18
N GLY A 68 1.20 10.88 -2.05
CA GLY A 68 1.26 10.63 -3.48
C GLY A 68 0.15 11.37 -4.17
N ARG A 69 -0.39 10.77 -5.21
CA ARG A 69 -1.51 11.36 -5.93
C ARG A 69 -2.81 11.13 -5.20
N ASP A 70 -3.75 12.02 -5.43
CA ASP A 70 -5.10 11.82 -4.95
C ASP A 70 -5.73 10.60 -5.63
N ILE A 71 -6.60 9.92 -4.90
CA ILE A 71 -7.36 8.82 -5.47
C ILE A 71 -8.31 9.37 -6.54
N ASP A 72 -8.29 8.76 -7.71
CA ASP A 72 -9.16 9.17 -8.82
C ASP A 72 -10.63 8.99 -8.43
N PRO A 73 -11.43 10.06 -8.45
CA PRO A 73 -12.86 9.96 -8.13
C PRO A 73 -13.62 8.94 -8.99
N GLY A 74 -13.19 8.72 -10.22
CA GLY A 74 -13.82 7.74 -11.10
C GLY A 74 -13.74 6.31 -10.58
N LEU A 75 -12.82 6.04 -9.65
CA LEU A 75 -12.65 4.70 -9.11
C LEU A 75 -13.80 4.25 -8.22
N TYR A 76 -14.62 5.17 -7.72
CA TYR A 76 -15.77 4.79 -6.89
C TYR A 76 -16.77 3.93 -7.66
N ASP A 77 -16.77 4.03 -8.99
CA ASP A 77 -17.64 3.24 -9.84
C ASP A 77 -16.94 2.05 -10.49
N GLN A 78 -15.67 1.84 -10.19
CA GLN A 78 -14.92 0.72 -10.74
C GLN A 78 -15.13 -0.53 -9.91
N GLU A 79 -15.30 -1.66 -10.59
CA GLU A 79 -15.63 -2.89 -9.92
C GLU A 79 -14.45 -3.86 -9.80
N ARG A 80 -13.45 -3.72 -10.66
CA ARG A 80 -12.33 -4.63 -10.62
C ARG A 80 -11.05 -3.98 -11.14
N LEU A 81 -9.95 -4.58 -10.70
CA LEU A 81 -8.61 -4.21 -11.10
C LEU A 81 -8.12 -5.22 -12.13
N ASP A 82 -7.56 -4.71 -13.20
CA ASP A 82 -6.94 -5.51 -14.24
C ASP A 82 -5.44 -5.29 -14.20
N ASP A 83 -4.65 -6.33 -14.42
CA ASP A 83 -3.20 -6.23 -14.45
C ASP A 83 -2.68 -5.32 -15.56
N THR A 84 -3.50 -5.05 -16.56
CA THR A 84 -3.16 -4.13 -17.65
C THR A 84 -3.46 -2.68 -17.31
N ASP A 85 -4.10 -2.41 -16.18
CA ASP A 85 -4.40 -1.06 -15.76
C ASP A 85 -3.11 -0.28 -15.45
N PRO A 86 -3.13 1.05 -15.64
CA PRO A 86 -1.99 1.87 -15.25
C PRO A 86 -1.61 1.67 -13.78
N PRO A 87 -0.32 1.74 -13.43
CA PRO A 87 0.12 1.55 -12.04
C PRO A 87 -0.59 2.42 -11.03
N ASP A 88 -0.85 3.70 -11.34
CA ASP A 88 -1.55 4.60 -10.43
C ASP A 88 -2.98 4.15 -10.17
N TYR A 89 -3.63 3.65 -11.20
CA TYR A 89 -4.99 3.13 -11.08
C TYR A 89 -5.03 1.90 -10.18
N ARG A 90 -4.09 0.98 -10.36
CA ARG A 90 -3.99 -0.21 -9.51
C ARG A 90 -3.72 0.17 -8.06
N ARG A 91 -2.84 1.12 -7.84
CA ARG A 91 -2.54 1.62 -6.49
C ARG A 91 -3.76 2.23 -5.83
N ASP A 92 -4.47 3.11 -6.53
CA ASP A 92 -5.65 3.78 -5.98
C ASP A 92 -6.74 2.79 -5.62
N ARG A 93 -6.98 1.81 -6.47
CA ARG A 93 -7.96 0.76 -6.19
C ARG A 93 -7.59 -0.03 -4.95
N PHE A 94 -6.33 -0.41 -4.84
CA PHE A 94 -5.83 -1.14 -3.68
C PHE A 94 -5.97 -0.31 -2.41
N GLU A 95 -5.50 0.94 -2.43
CA GLU A 95 -5.51 1.79 -1.24
C GLU A 95 -6.92 2.11 -0.77
N LEU A 96 -7.85 2.34 -1.68
CA LEU A 96 -9.24 2.58 -1.31
C LEU A 96 -9.85 1.35 -0.63
N ALA A 97 -9.63 0.17 -1.20
CA ALA A 97 -10.12 -1.07 -0.62
C ALA A 97 -9.48 -1.36 0.74
N LEU A 98 -8.17 -1.12 0.86
CA LEU A 98 -7.43 -1.31 2.10
C LEU A 98 -7.93 -0.37 3.19
N MET A 99 -8.16 0.88 2.85
CA MET A 99 -8.65 1.87 3.80
C MET A 99 -10.04 1.48 4.33
N ARG A 100 -10.93 1.05 3.45
CA ARG A 100 -12.26 0.58 3.86
C ARG A 100 -12.17 -0.61 4.79
N ALA A 101 -11.35 -1.59 4.45
CA ALA A 101 -11.16 -2.78 5.28
C ALA A 101 -10.56 -2.42 6.64
N ALA A 102 -9.62 -1.50 6.68
CA ALA A 102 -9.01 -1.05 7.92
C ALA A 102 -10.03 -0.34 8.84
N ILE A 103 -10.86 0.52 8.27
CA ILE A 103 -11.91 1.21 9.03
C ILE A 103 -12.90 0.20 9.62
N GLU A 104 -13.34 -0.77 8.82
CA GLU A 104 -14.26 -1.80 9.28
C GLU A 104 -13.66 -2.64 10.41
N ALA A 105 -12.35 -2.89 10.35
CA ALA A 105 -11.65 -3.67 11.37
C ALA A 105 -11.25 -2.84 12.59
N GLY A 106 -11.45 -1.53 12.56
CA GLY A 106 -11.00 -0.65 13.63
C GLY A 106 -9.50 -0.50 13.72
N LEU A 107 -8.78 -0.67 12.63
CA LEU A 107 -7.33 -0.63 12.58
C LEU A 107 -6.83 0.82 12.48
N PRO A 108 -5.84 1.20 13.31
CA PRO A 108 -5.23 2.52 13.20
C PRO A 108 -4.52 2.78 11.88
#